data_52514950b4a08035f0f8f9c4e0eb458d
#
_entry.id   52514950b4a08035f0f8f9c4e0eb458d
#
_cell.length_a   1.000
_cell.length_b   1.000
_cell.length_c   1.000
_cell.angle_alpha   90.00
_cell.angle_beta   90.00
_cell.angle_gamma   90.00
#
_symmetry.space_group_name_H-M   'P 1'
#
loop_
_entity.id
_entity.type
_entity.pdbx_description
1 polymer ?
#
loop_
_entity_poly.entity_id
_entity_poly.type
_entity_poly.pdbx_seq_one_letter_code
_entity_poly.pdbx_strand_id
1 'polypeptide(L)'
;MRFFAYFLSFLFIFTTVNSKEFRIDFSDEGMKLLKKRGFGKKTNYSNGKDDKGWYLKAEADGTATGLGMEIDKELLNEMPFLNITFKIEKDFINIDQKTKDGHDWTARIMVGHGKKIGAKLVS
;
A
#
# COMPACT_ATOMS: atom_id res chain seq x y z
N MET A 1 47.66 -27.43 -41.60
CA MET A 1 46.55 -26.51 -41.42
C MET A 1 46.27 -26.38 -39.94
N ARG A 2 46.49 -25.22 -39.39
CA ARG A 2 46.15 -24.94 -37.97
C ARG A 2 44.81 -24.22 -37.97
N PHE A 3 43.77 -24.85 -37.44
CA PHE A 3 42.49 -24.19 -37.14
C PHE A 3 42.59 -23.47 -35.81
N PHE A 4 42.57 -22.14 -35.86
CA PHE A 4 42.37 -21.33 -34.65
C PHE A 4 40.87 -21.22 -34.42
N ALA A 5 40.39 -21.98 -33.44
CA ALA A 5 39.03 -21.77 -32.89
C ALA A 5 39.08 -20.57 -31.96
N TYR A 6 38.56 -19.43 -32.38
CA TYR A 6 38.28 -18.31 -31.49
C TYR A 6 37.06 -18.67 -30.69
N PHE A 7 37.29 -19.04 -29.44
CA PHE A 7 36.24 -19.17 -28.43
C PHE A 7 35.84 -17.74 -28.01
N LEU A 8 34.79 -17.23 -28.64
CA LEU A 8 34.18 -15.95 -28.20
C LEU A 8 33.43 -16.21 -26.90
N SER A 9 34.11 -16.03 -25.77
CA SER A 9 33.52 -16.09 -24.47
C SER A 9 32.59 -14.88 -24.31
N PHE A 10 31.30 -15.08 -24.57
CA PHE A 10 30.28 -14.08 -24.25
C PHE A 10 30.10 -14.03 -22.74
N LEU A 11 30.77 -13.09 -22.12
CA LEU A 11 30.60 -12.79 -20.70
C LEU A 11 29.26 -12.11 -20.51
N PHE A 12 28.22 -12.86 -20.19
CA PHE A 12 26.95 -12.32 -19.73
C PHE A 12 27.18 -11.66 -18.36
N ILE A 13 27.36 -10.36 -18.37
CA ILE A 13 27.35 -9.57 -17.15
C ILE A 13 25.87 -9.46 -16.72
N PHE A 14 25.47 -10.34 -15.80
CA PHE A 14 24.21 -10.15 -15.09
C PHE A 14 24.37 -8.96 -14.14
N THR A 15 23.93 -7.79 -14.56
CA THR A 15 23.73 -6.68 -13.64
C THR A 15 22.50 -7.01 -12.79
N THR A 16 22.73 -7.43 -11.55
CA THR A 16 21.65 -7.52 -10.55
C THR A 16 21.21 -6.10 -10.24
N VAL A 17 20.04 -5.73 -10.75
CA VAL A 17 19.38 -4.47 -10.36
C VAL A 17 18.82 -4.70 -8.96
N ASN A 18 19.50 -4.18 -7.93
CA ASN A 18 18.96 -4.12 -6.58
C ASN A 18 17.86 -3.05 -6.53
N SER A 19 16.61 -3.46 -6.69
CA SER A 19 15.48 -2.59 -6.42
C SER A 19 15.30 -2.43 -4.92
N LYS A 20 15.28 -1.19 -4.41
CA LYS A 20 14.93 -0.89 -3.02
C LYS A 20 13.43 -1.07 -2.85
N GLU A 21 13.01 -1.70 -1.75
CA GLU A 21 11.63 -1.91 -1.39
C GLU A 21 11.41 -1.54 0.08
N PHE A 22 10.36 -0.79 0.35
CA PHE A 22 9.84 -0.59 1.69
C PHE A 22 8.48 -1.29 1.78
N ARG A 23 8.33 -2.24 2.68
CA ARG A 23 7.14 -3.06 2.79
C ARG A 23 6.50 -2.96 4.17
N ILE A 24 5.19 -2.80 4.19
CA ILE A 24 4.35 -2.98 5.37
C ILE A 24 3.68 -4.35 5.25
N ASP A 25 4.04 -5.26 6.12
CA ASP A 25 3.58 -6.65 6.09
C ASP A 25 2.36 -6.92 6.98
N PHE A 26 1.81 -5.90 7.65
CA PHE A 26 0.70 -6.00 8.60
C PHE A 26 0.89 -6.97 9.76
N SER A 27 2.11 -7.44 10.03
CA SER A 27 2.46 -8.10 11.28
C SER A 27 2.20 -7.18 12.48
N ASP A 28 2.26 -7.70 13.68
CA ASP A 28 2.08 -6.87 14.88
C ASP A 28 3.07 -5.70 14.93
N GLU A 29 4.30 -5.90 14.48
CA GLU A 29 5.29 -4.82 14.33
C GLU A 29 4.93 -3.85 13.19
N GLY A 30 4.50 -4.35 12.04
CA GLY A 30 4.07 -3.53 10.92
C GLY A 30 2.84 -2.68 11.25
N MET A 31 1.91 -3.20 12.04
CA MET A 31 0.72 -2.47 12.49
C MET A 31 1.06 -1.26 13.37
N LYS A 32 2.17 -1.27 14.07
CA LYS A 32 2.63 -0.13 14.90
C LYS A 32 3.01 1.10 14.07
N LEU A 33 3.35 0.91 12.80
CA LEU A 33 3.66 2.00 11.88
C LEU A 33 2.42 2.76 11.43
N LEU A 34 1.25 2.16 11.56
CA LEU A 34 -0.02 2.71 11.09
C LEU A 34 -0.76 3.42 12.22
N LYS A 35 -1.31 4.57 11.91
CA LYS A 35 -2.10 5.38 12.86
C LYS A 35 -3.53 5.50 12.36
N LYS A 36 -4.47 5.36 13.29
CA LYS A 36 -5.90 5.60 13.01
C LYS A 36 -6.14 7.09 12.75
N ARG A 37 -6.87 7.38 11.70
CA ARG A 37 -7.26 8.73 11.29
C ARG A 37 -8.75 8.77 10.99
N GLY A 38 -9.42 9.84 11.39
CA GLY A 38 -10.83 10.05 11.14
C GLY A 38 -11.60 10.50 12.36
N PHE A 39 -12.89 10.74 12.18
CA PHE A 39 -13.80 11.28 13.19
C PHE A 39 -14.98 10.32 13.38
N GLY A 40 -15.61 10.40 14.57
CA GLY A 40 -16.83 9.65 14.86
C GLY A 40 -16.60 8.17 15.17
N LYS A 41 -17.58 7.36 14.80
CA LYS A 41 -17.56 5.91 15.01
C LYS A 41 -16.41 5.29 14.20
N LYS A 42 -15.65 4.41 14.83
CA LYS A 42 -14.40 3.90 14.29
C LYS A 42 -14.61 2.59 13.54
N THR A 43 -13.99 2.48 12.37
CA THR A 43 -13.80 1.21 11.67
C THR A 43 -12.93 0.27 12.52
N ASN A 44 -13.29 -0.99 12.56
CA ASN A 44 -12.51 -2.00 13.25
C ASN A 44 -11.40 -2.51 12.33
N TYR A 45 -10.17 -2.29 12.75
CA TYR A 45 -8.98 -2.78 12.05
C TYR A 45 -8.30 -3.85 12.89
N SER A 46 -8.05 -4.99 12.28
CA SER A 46 -7.31 -6.10 12.88
C SER A 46 -6.35 -6.69 11.86
N ASN A 47 -5.37 -7.43 12.32
CA ASN A 47 -4.50 -8.20 11.45
C ASN A 47 -4.73 -9.70 11.64
N GLY A 48 -4.36 -10.46 10.64
CA GLY A 48 -4.38 -11.90 10.65
C GLY A 48 -3.29 -12.46 9.77
N LYS A 49 -3.14 -13.77 9.80
CA LYS A 49 -2.14 -14.48 9.00
C LYS A 49 -2.79 -15.66 8.30
N ASP A 50 -2.50 -15.82 7.02
CA ASP A 50 -2.90 -16.97 6.20
C ASP A 50 -1.68 -17.58 5.50
N ASP A 51 -1.90 -18.46 4.52
CA ASP A 51 -0.86 -19.11 3.72
C ASP A 51 -0.04 -18.13 2.86
N LYS A 52 -0.59 -16.93 2.56
CA LYS A 52 0.09 -15.87 1.82
C LYS A 52 0.84 -14.90 2.71
N GLY A 53 0.69 -14.98 4.02
CA GLY A 53 1.34 -14.12 4.99
C GLY A 53 0.35 -13.29 5.82
N TRP A 54 0.84 -12.19 6.39
CA TRP A 54 0.03 -11.28 7.18
C TRP A 54 -0.87 -10.41 6.30
N TYR A 55 -2.08 -10.14 6.78
CA TYR A 55 -3.03 -9.23 6.14
C TYR A 55 -3.67 -8.27 7.14
N LEU A 56 -4.14 -7.15 6.64
CA LEU A 56 -4.98 -6.20 7.37
C LEU A 56 -6.44 -6.48 7.03
N LYS A 57 -7.27 -6.64 8.05
CA LYS A 57 -8.72 -6.74 7.94
C LYS A 57 -9.36 -5.43 8.40
N ALA A 58 -10.24 -4.89 7.61
CA ALA A 58 -11.04 -3.72 7.93
C ALA A 58 -12.51 -4.08 7.92
N GLU A 59 -13.21 -3.78 9.00
CA GLU A 59 -14.65 -3.99 9.17
C GLU A 59 -15.30 -2.65 9.48
N ALA A 60 -16.08 -2.15 8.54
CA ALA A 60 -16.78 -0.88 8.64
C ALA A 60 -18.30 -1.10 8.70
N ASP A 61 -18.94 -0.44 9.63
CA ASP A 61 -20.40 -0.37 9.75
C ASP A 61 -20.79 1.07 10.08
N GLY A 62 -21.16 1.82 9.04
CA GLY A 62 -21.46 3.24 9.15
C GLY A 62 -20.31 4.06 9.72
N THR A 63 -19.07 3.73 9.35
CA THR A 63 -17.85 4.33 9.90
C THR A 63 -16.98 4.93 8.79
N ALA A 64 -16.22 5.97 9.13
CA ALA A 64 -15.37 6.71 8.20
C ALA A 64 -13.98 6.98 8.77
N THR A 65 -13.34 5.94 9.29
CA THR A 65 -11.96 6.06 9.77
C THR A 65 -11.01 5.26 8.89
N GLY A 66 -9.78 5.70 8.80
CA GLY A 66 -8.72 5.07 8.04
C GLY A 66 -7.50 4.74 8.88
N LEU A 67 -6.62 3.94 8.31
CA LEU A 67 -5.25 3.77 8.75
C LEU A 67 -4.33 4.51 7.79
N GLY A 68 -3.30 5.13 8.32
CA GLY A 68 -2.33 5.83 7.49
C GLY A 68 -0.99 5.98 8.16
N MET A 69 -0.01 6.28 7.34
CA MET A 69 1.33 6.65 7.77
C MET A 69 1.84 7.84 6.96
N GLU A 70 2.84 8.48 7.49
CA GLU A 70 3.58 9.50 6.75
C GLU A 70 4.77 8.84 6.06
N ILE A 71 5.03 9.27 4.84
CA ILE A 71 6.15 8.79 4.04
C ILE A 71 7.10 9.97 3.83
N ASP A 72 8.37 9.77 4.14
CA ASP A 72 9.40 10.78 3.93
C ASP A 72 9.65 11.04 2.45
N LYS A 73 10.00 12.29 2.15
CA LYS A 73 10.25 12.71 0.78
C LYS A 73 11.40 11.93 0.12
N GLU A 74 12.44 11.62 0.88
CA GLU A 74 13.56 10.82 0.39
C GLU A 74 13.12 9.41 -0.01
N LEU A 75 12.26 8.79 0.81
CA LEU A 75 11.69 7.47 0.50
C LEU A 75 10.87 7.51 -0.80
N LEU A 76 10.05 8.54 -0.98
CA LEU A 76 9.27 8.73 -2.21
C LEU A 76 10.14 8.92 -3.45
N ASN A 77 11.25 9.65 -3.33
CA ASN A 77 12.18 9.86 -4.44
C ASN A 77 12.89 8.56 -4.85
N GLU A 78 13.21 7.71 -3.89
CA GLU A 78 13.86 6.42 -4.15
C GLU A 78 12.89 5.33 -4.60
N MET A 79 11.65 5.38 -4.10
CA MET A 79 10.61 4.35 -4.32
C MET A 79 9.28 5.00 -4.70
N PRO A 80 9.16 5.50 -5.94
CA PRO A 80 7.98 6.28 -6.37
C PRO A 80 6.75 5.43 -6.68
N PHE A 81 6.86 4.11 -6.63
CA PHE A 81 5.76 3.20 -6.94
C PHE A 81 5.12 2.65 -5.67
N LEU A 82 3.80 2.61 -5.64
CA LEU A 82 3.00 2.02 -4.57
C LEU A 82 2.29 0.77 -5.10
N ASN A 83 2.62 -0.39 -4.54
CA ASN A 83 1.96 -1.64 -4.85
C ASN A 83 1.06 -2.05 -3.69
N ILE A 84 -0.20 -2.33 -3.98
CA ILE A 84 -1.18 -2.75 -2.99
C ILE A 84 -1.93 -3.95 -3.52
N THR A 85 -2.03 -4.99 -2.71
CA THR A 85 -2.89 -6.13 -2.97
C THR A 85 -4.05 -6.11 -1.98
N PHE A 86 -5.27 -6.18 -2.49
CA PHE A 86 -6.47 -6.16 -1.65
C PHE A 86 -7.54 -7.13 -2.14
N LYS A 87 -8.46 -7.48 -1.25
CA LYS A 87 -9.63 -8.30 -1.50
C LYS A 87 -10.82 -7.65 -0.82
N ILE A 88 -11.95 -7.59 -1.50
CA ILE A 88 -13.25 -7.21 -0.93
C ILE A 88 -14.02 -8.49 -0.63
N GLU A 89 -14.35 -8.73 0.62
CA GLU A 89 -15.13 -9.91 1.02
C GLU A 89 -16.63 -9.62 1.01
N LYS A 90 -17.00 -8.39 1.35
CA LYS A 90 -18.39 -7.94 1.37
C LYS A 90 -18.49 -6.53 0.83
N ASP A 91 -19.30 -6.34 -0.19
CA ASP A 91 -19.54 -5.05 -0.82
C ASP A 91 -20.93 -4.53 -0.46
N PHE A 92 -21.18 -3.25 -0.74
CA PHE A 92 -22.48 -2.64 -0.63
C PHE A 92 -23.47 -3.25 -1.64
N ILE A 93 -24.70 -3.43 -1.20
CA ILE A 93 -25.78 -3.98 -2.04
C ILE A 93 -26.71 -2.82 -2.41
N ASN A 94 -27.09 -2.76 -3.69
CA ASN A 94 -28.07 -1.80 -4.23
C ASN A 94 -27.72 -0.31 -4.05
N ILE A 95 -26.45 0.03 -4.12
CA ILE A 95 -25.97 1.40 -4.08
C ILE A 95 -25.53 1.83 -5.48
N ASP A 96 -26.12 2.94 -5.98
CA ASP A 96 -25.62 3.60 -7.18
C ASP A 96 -24.52 4.60 -6.84
N GLN A 97 -23.29 4.17 -7.02
CA GLN A 97 -22.09 4.97 -6.72
C GLN A 97 -21.93 6.22 -7.60
N LYS A 98 -22.74 6.36 -8.66
CA LYS A 98 -22.74 7.54 -9.52
C LYS A 98 -23.55 8.69 -8.95
N THR A 99 -24.39 8.43 -7.96
CA THR A 99 -25.19 9.45 -7.27
C THR A 99 -24.44 10.01 -6.06
N LYS A 100 -24.79 11.22 -5.65
CA LYS A 100 -24.23 11.85 -4.46
C LYS A 100 -24.50 11.04 -3.19
N ASP A 101 -25.70 10.50 -3.06
CA ASP A 101 -26.13 9.75 -1.87
C ASP A 101 -25.52 8.34 -1.82
N GLY A 102 -25.22 7.76 -3.00
CA GLY A 102 -24.57 6.46 -3.12
C GLY A 102 -23.06 6.55 -3.36
N HIS A 103 -22.46 7.74 -3.28
CA HIS A 103 -21.02 7.95 -3.51
C HIS A 103 -20.19 7.48 -2.32
N ASP A 104 -20.25 6.21 -2.08
CA ASP A 104 -19.45 5.55 -1.04
C ASP A 104 -18.66 4.38 -1.66
N TRP A 105 -17.57 4.01 -1.02
CA TRP A 105 -16.65 3.00 -1.52
C TRP A 105 -16.39 1.97 -0.44
N THR A 106 -16.46 0.72 -0.79
CA THR A 106 -16.16 -0.39 0.12
C THR A 106 -14.74 -0.30 0.67
N ALA A 107 -13.81 0.10 -0.16
CA ALA A 107 -12.44 0.37 0.23
C ALA A 107 -11.88 1.55 -0.58
N ARG A 108 -11.05 2.36 0.05
CA ARG A 108 -10.38 3.49 -0.59
C ARG A 108 -8.95 3.60 -0.10
N ILE A 109 -8.04 3.79 -1.04
CA ILE A 109 -6.66 4.12 -0.76
C ILE A 109 -6.43 5.55 -1.21
N MET A 110 -5.90 6.37 -0.32
CA MET A 110 -5.65 7.78 -0.57
C MET A 110 -4.18 8.10 -0.34
N VAL A 111 -3.57 8.76 -1.32
CA VAL A 111 -2.24 9.33 -1.20
C VAL A 111 -2.40 10.84 -1.17
N GLY A 112 -2.01 11.46 -0.07
CA GLY A 112 -2.11 12.90 0.12
C GLY A 112 -0.73 13.56 0.10
N HIS A 113 -0.66 14.73 -0.49
CA HIS A 113 0.50 15.62 -0.44
C HIS A 113 0.05 16.98 0.10
N GLY A 114 0.79 17.55 1.05
CA GLY A 114 0.44 18.84 1.61
C GLY A 114 1.39 19.31 2.70
N LYS A 115 1.23 20.57 3.09
CA LYS A 115 1.96 21.14 4.25
C LYS A 115 1.20 20.83 5.53
N LYS A 116 1.93 20.44 6.56
CA LYS A 116 1.39 20.41 7.91
C LYS A 116 1.31 21.82 8.47
N ILE A 117 0.13 22.22 8.90
CA ILE A 117 -0.06 23.42 9.73
C ILE A 117 -0.65 22.94 11.05
N GLY A 118 0.18 22.93 12.08
CA GLY A 118 -0.17 22.34 13.37
C GLY A 118 -0.39 20.81 13.25
N ALA A 119 -1.50 20.30 13.78
CA ALA A 119 -1.86 18.87 13.68
C ALA A 119 -2.67 18.50 12.43
N LYS A 120 -2.95 19.44 11.53
CA LYS A 120 -3.76 19.23 10.32
C LYS A 120 -2.89 19.26 9.07
N LEU A 121 -3.18 18.34 8.16
CA LEU A 121 -2.68 18.38 6.79
C LEU A 121 -3.58 19.36 6.02
N VAL A 122 -2.99 20.36 5.38
CA VAL A 122 -3.70 21.29 4.48
C VAL A 122 -3.21 21.02 3.07
N SER A 123 -4.11 20.59 2.23
CA SER A 123 -3.89 20.36 0.79
C SER A 123 -4.01 21.66 0.01
#